data_5b34820d84792a63abbc63b20b88ff5b
#
_entry.id   5b34820d84792a63abbc63b20b88ff5b
#
_cell.length_a   1.000
_cell.length_b   1.000
_cell.length_c   1.000
_cell.angle_alpha   90.00
_cell.angle_beta   90.00
_cell.angle_gamma   90.00
#
_symmetry.space_group_name_H-M   'P 1'
#
loop_
_entity.id
_entity.type
_entity.pdbx_description
1 polymer ?
#
loop_
_entity_poly.entity_id
_entity_poly.type
_entity_poly.pdbx_seq_one_letter_code
_entity_poly.pdbx_strand_id
1 'polypeptide(L)'
;QGIKARGTRQRARTERFEELKNAKGPSMQQNVEMDSISSRLGKTTIELEHISKGFGDKHLINDFSYIVLRDDRIGFIGPNGCGKSTLMKMIMGILKPDEGNITIGDTVKIGYFAQENEDMTGDIRVIDYIRNVAEYIQTTKGQASASQMLDRFLFPPELQYTPLDKLSGGEQRRLYLLKVLMEAPK
;
A
#
# COMPACT_ATOMS: atom_id res chain seq x y z
N GLN A 1 -50.64 33.03 12.19
CA GLN A 1 -50.10 33.33 10.86
C GLN A 1 -48.63 32.83 10.78
N GLY A 2 -48.37 31.83 9.93
CA GLY A 2 -47.25 31.78 9.08
C GLY A 2 -46.09 30.86 9.49
N ILE A 3 -46.27 29.51 9.43
CA ILE A 3 -45.13 28.56 9.38
C ILE A 3 -45.16 27.87 8.01
N LYS A 4 -44.43 28.41 7.04
CA LYS A 4 -44.14 27.74 5.77
C LYS A 4 -42.73 28.03 5.30
N ALA A 5 -41.73 27.45 5.95
CA ALA A 5 -40.36 27.50 5.47
C ALA A 5 -39.52 26.22 5.72
N ARG A 6 -40.09 25.14 6.28
CA ARG A 6 -39.33 23.90 6.51
C ARG A 6 -39.41 22.86 5.41
N GLY A 7 -40.40 22.92 4.51
CA GLY A 7 -40.57 21.93 3.44
C GLY A 7 -39.61 22.04 2.27
N THR A 8 -39.21 23.26 1.90
CA THR A 8 -38.41 23.52 0.69
C THR A 8 -36.95 23.12 0.84
N ARG A 9 -36.36 23.32 2.02
CA ARG A 9 -34.95 22.90 2.27
C ARG A 9 -34.78 21.39 2.32
N GLN A 10 -35.76 20.67 2.79
CA GLN A 10 -35.73 19.21 2.87
C GLN A 10 -35.89 18.58 1.48
N ARG A 11 -36.74 19.15 0.64
CA ARG A 11 -36.97 18.73 -0.75
C ARG A 11 -35.73 18.91 -1.63
N ALA A 12 -35.11 20.09 -1.58
CA ALA A 12 -33.87 20.37 -2.30
C ALA A 12 -32.69 19.46 -1.86
N ARG A 13 -32.69 19.02 -0.61
CA ARG A 13 -31.67 18.11 -0.07
C ARG A 13 -31.91 16.68 -0.53
N THR A 14 -33.16 16.26 -0.65
CA THR A 14 -33.55 14.93 -1.17
C THR A 14 -33.32 14.84 -2.67
N GLU A 15 -33.68 15.88 -3.43
CA GLU A 15 -33.43 15.98 -4.87
C GLU A 15 -31.93 15.94 -5.18
N ARG A 16 -31.11 16.68 -4.43
CA ARG A 16 -29.65 16.67 -4.59
C ARG A 16 -29.02 15.32 -4.19
N PHE A 17 -29.61 14.62 -3.24
CA PHE A 17 -29.19 13.27 -2.86
C PHE A 17 -29.55 12.25 -3.94
N GLU A 18 -30.73 12.38 -4.56
CA GLU A 18 -31.15 11.53 -5.68
C GLU A 18 -30.34 11.82 -6.94
N GLU A 19 -30.02 13.07 -7.22
CA GLU A 19 -29.11 13.45 -8.31
C GLU A 19 -27.72 12.87 -8.11
N LEU A 20 -27.17 12.93 -6.89
CA LEU A 20 -25.88 12.32 -6.53
C LEU A 20 -25.92 10.80 -6.59
N LYS A 21 -27.03 10.19 -6.23
CA LYS A 21 -27.24 8.73 -6.30
C LYS A 21 -27.38 8.22 -7.74
N ASN A 22 -27.97 9.05 -8.61
CA ASN A 22 -28.18 8.75 -10.04
C ASN A 22 -27.06 9.30 -10.92
N ALA A 23 -26.18 10.15 -10.41
CA ALA A 23 -24.95 10.51 -11.09
C ALA A 23 -24.17 9.23 -11.30
N LYS A 24 -24.06 8.78 -12.55
CA LYS A 24 -23.14 7.73 -12.94
C LYS A 24 -21.78 8.16 -12.43
N GLY A 25 -21.26 7.45 -11.42
CA GLY A 25 -19.89 7.63 -10.96
C GLY A 25 -18.96 7.54 -12.17
N PRO A 26 -17.74 8.11 -12.07
CA PRO A 26 -16.79 8.05 -13.16
C PRO A 26 -16.67 6.60 -13.61
N SER A 27 -16.92 6.39 -14.89
CA SER A 27 -16.96 5.10 -15.54
C SER A 27 -15.66 4.36 -15.30
N MET A 28 -15.78 3.10 -14.90
CA MET A 28 -14.73 2.10 -14.78
C MET A 28 -13.56 2.48 -13.86
N GLN A 29 -13.68 2.10 -12.62
CA GLN A 29 -12.50 1.74 -11.85
C GLN A 29 -11.84 0.57 -12.59
N GLN A 30 -10.81 0.87 -13.37
CA GLN A 30 -9.91 -0.14 -13.89
C GLN A 30 -9.23 -0.76 -12.67
N ASN A 31 -9.54 -2.02 -12.40
CA ASN A 31 -8.94 -2.75 -11.29
C ASN A 31 -7.50 -3.08 -11.66
N VAL A 32 -6.59 -2.82 -10.74
CA VAL A 32 -5.20 -3.29 -10.86
C VAL A 32 -5.21 -4.80 -10.65
N GLU A 33 -4.85 -5.56 -11.68
CA GLU A 33 -4.68 -7.00 -11.57
C GLU A 33 -3.31 -7.31 -10.98
N MET A 34 -3.28 -7.87 -9.78
CA MET A 34 -2.06 -8.29 -9.10
C MET A 34 -2.00 -9.82 -9.06
N ASP A 35 -1.22 -10.38 -9.97
CA ASP A 35 -0.86 -11.78 -9.96
C ASP A 35 0.63 -11.91 -9.56
N SER A 36 0.91 -12.37 -8.36
CA SER A 36 2.28 -12.72 -7.97
C SER A 36 2.43 -14.25 -7.86
N ILE A 37 3.58 -14.76 -8.26
CA ILE A 37 3.91 -16.16 -8.00
C ILE A 37 4.18 -16.29 -6.51
N SER A 38 3.34 -17.04 -5.80
CA SER A 38 3.68 -17.46 -4.45
C SER A 38 4.83 -18.46 -4.53
N SER A 39 6.04 -18.01 -4.22
CA SER A 39 7.15 -18.92 -4.04
C SER A 39 6.90 -19.75 -2.78
N ARG A 40 7.50 -20.94 -2.72
CA ARG A 40 7.40 -21.86 -1.59
C ARG A 40 7.97 -21.16 -0.34
N LEU A 41 7.11 -20.59 0.51
CA LEU A 41 7.49 -20.13 1.83
C LEU A 41 7.88 -21.33 2.68
N GLY A 42 8.96 -21.21 3.44
CA GLY A 42 9.35 -22.17 4.45
C GLY A 42 8.29 -22.31 5.55
N LYS A 43 8.55 -23.17 6.51
CA LYS A 43 7.64 -23.42 7.66
C LYS A 43 7.49 -22.19 8.54
N THR A 44 8.56 -21.41 8.72
CA THR A 44 8.62 -20.18 9.53
C THR A 44 8.30 -18.98 8.63
N THR A 45 7.36 -18.16 9.05
CA THR A 45 6.99 -16.90 8.39
C THR A 45 7.58 -15.72 9.15
N ILE A 46 6.77 -15.01 9.94
CA ILE A 46 7.23 -13.94 10.84
C ILE A 46 6.69 -14.26 12.22
N GLU A 47 7.57 -14.38 13.20
CA GLU A 47 7.24 -14.66 14.59
C GLU A 47 7.69 -13.49 15.46
N LEU A 48 6.76 -12.99 16.25
CA LEU A 48 6.95 -11.92 17.22
C LEU A 48 6.79 -12.54 18.60
N GLU A 49 7.84 -12.49 19.42
CA GLU A 49 7.85 -13.11 20.74
C GLU A 49 8.12 -12.08 21.82
N HIS A 50 7.11 -11.82 22.66
CA HIS A 50 7.20 -10.95 23.83
C HIS A 50 7.81 -9.57 23.55
N ILE A 51 7.49 -8.98 22.38
CA ILE A 51 8.08 -7.72 21.98
C ILE A 51 7.49 -6.56 22.77
N SER A 52 8.38 -5.70 23.28
CA SER A 52 8.04 -4.44 23.93
C SER A 52 8.80 -3.30 23.28
N LYS A 53 8.17 -2.12 23.19
CA LYS A 53 8.77 -0.90 22.67
C LYS A 53 8.20 0.35 23.28
N GLY A 54 9.08 1.21 23.78
CA GLY A 54 8.75 2.53 24.29
C GLY A 54 9.64 3.63 23.71
N PHE A 55 9.26 4.88 23.95
CA PHE A 55 10.04 6.07 23.66
C PHE A 55 9.89 7.03 24.84
N GLY A 56 10.98 7.25 25.58
CA GLY A 56 10.94 7.96 26.85
C GLY A 56 9.94 7.29 27.83
N ASP A 57 9.03 8.06 28.38
CA ASP A 57 8.02 7.57 29.33
C ASP A 57 6.81 6.89 28.66
N LYS A 58 6.77 6.88 27.32
CA LYS A 58 5.62 6.35 26.58
C LYS A 58 5.87 4.91 26.14
N HIS A 59 5.19 3.96 26.77
CA HIS A 59 5.14 2.57 26.32
C HIS A 59 4.10 2.44 25.19
N LEU A 60 4.56 2.03 23.99
CA LEU A 60 3.69 1.88 22.81
C LEU A 60 3.26 0.44 22.60
N ILE A 61 4.14 -0.49 22.84
CA ILE A 61 3.91 -1.93 22.70
C ILE A 61 4.42 -2.58 23.96
N ASN A 62 3.63 -3.47 24.53
CA ASN A 62 3.94 -4.15 25.79
C ASN A 62 3.62 -5.63 25.66
N ASP A 63 4.62 -6.47 25.79
CA ASP A 63 4.54 -7.94 25.78
C ASP A 63 3.67 -8.52 24.64
N PHE A 64 3.90 -8.06 23.42
CA PHE A 64 3.13 -8.47 22.26
C PHE A 64 3.76 -9.68 21.58
N SER A 65 2.98 -10.75 21.44
CA SER A 65 3.39 -11.96 20.73
C SER A 65 2.39 -12.29 19.62
N TYR A 66 2.89 -12.60 18.43
CA TYR A 66 2.07 -12.97 17.29
C TYR A 66 2.87 -13.79 16.26
N ILE A 67 2.21 -14.75 15.63
CA ILE A 67 2.78 -15.52 14.53
C ILE A 67 1.97 -15.18 13.27
N VAL A 68 2.63 -14.60 12.28
CA VAL A 68 2.04 -14.37 10.96
C VAL A 68 2.07 -15.68 10.18
N LEU A 69 0.93 -16.15 9.76
CA LEU A 69 0.82 -17.34 8.93
C LEU A 69 0.86 -16.97 7.44
N ARG A 70 1.11 -17.96 6.61
CA ARG A 70 1.02 -17.81 5.17
C ARG A 70 -0.40 -17.39 4.77
N ASP A 71 -0.49 -16.45 3.86
CA ASP A 71 -1.75 -15.90 3.32
C ASP A 71 -2.59 -15.08 4.32
N ASP A 72 -2.07 -14.80 5.53
CA ASP A 72 -2.72 -13.93 6.49
C ASP A 72 -2.87 -12.51 5.94
N ARG A 73 -4.02 -11.90 6.26
CA ARG A 73 -4.31 -10.48 6.00
C ARG A 73 -4.63 -9.81 7.32
N ILE A 74 -3.67 -9.05 7.82
CA ILE A 74 -3.72 -8.47 9.17
C ILE A 74 -3.98 -6.96 9.07
N GLY A 75 -4.96 -6.46 9.79
CA GLY A 75 -5.26 -5.04 9.93
C GLY A 75 -4.93 -4.53 11.33
N PHE A 76 -4.13 -3.46 11.42
CA PHE A 76 -3.85 -2.78 12.69
C PHE A 76 -4.76 -1.57 12.83
N ILE A 77 -5.65 -1.60 13.83
CA ILE A 77 -6.63 -0.55 14.10
C ILE A 77 -6.30 0.12 15.43
N GLY A 78 -6.35 1.42 15.47
CA GLY A 78 -6.10 2.21 16.68
C GLY A 78 -5.86 3.70 16.39
N PRO A 79 -5.86 4.55 17.42
CA PRO A 79 -5.64 5.99 17.28
C PRO A 79 -4.23 6.30 16.75
N ASN A 80 -4.03 7.55 16.31
CA ASN A 80 -2.71 8.01 15.90
C ASN A 80 -1.73 7.98 17.09
N GLY A 81 -0.50 7.53 16.83
CA GLY A 81 0.54 7.42 17.85
C GLY A 81 0.41 6.24 18.81
N CYS A 82 -0.48 5.24 18.55
CA CYS A 82 -0.58 4.04 19.37
C CYS A 82 0.48 2.95 19.05
N GLY A 83 1.41 3.20 18.14
CA GLY A 83 2.49 2.25 17.84
C GLY A 83 2.37 1.44 16.54
N LYS A 84 1.34 1.64 15.71
CA LYS A 84 1.15 0.90 14.44
C LYS A 84 2.38 0.95 13.53
N SER A 85 2.84 2.16 13.23
CA SER A 85 4.02 2.36 12.38
C SER A 85 5.31 1.89 13.05
N THR A 86 5.37 1.95 14.38
CA THR A 86 6.49 1.42 15.17
C THR A 86 6.59 -0.09 15.02
N LEU A 87 5.46 -0.80 15.14
CA LEU A 87 5.39 -2.25 14.94
C LEU A 87 5.83 -2.63 13.52
N MET A 88 5.35 -1.93 12.50
CA MET A 88 5.76 -2.18 11.11
C MET A 88 7.27 -1.97 10.92
N LYS A 89 7.83 -0.89 11.47
CA LYS A 89 9.27 -0.62 11.40
C LYS A 89 10.09 -1.69 12.12
N MET A 90 9.58 -2.27 13.21
CA MET A 90 10.26 -3.39 13.90
C MET A 90 10.22 -4.67 13.05
N ILE A 91 9.09 -5.00 12.44
CA ILE A 91 8.98 -6.14 11.52
C ILE A 91 9.92 -5.97 10.32
N MET A 92 10.10 -4.75 9.84
CA MET A 92 11.04 -4.42 8.75
C MET A 92 12.52 -4.47 9.18
N GLY A 93 12.81 -4.63 10.46
CA GLY A 93 14.18 -4.56 10.98
C GLY A 93 14.78 -3.14 10.99
N ILE A 94 13.99 -2.11 10.68
CA ILE A 94 14.41 -0.69 10.74
C ILE A 94 14.58 -0.24 12.19
N LEU A 95 13.74 -0.77 13.07
CA LEU A 95 13.75 -0.47 14.50
C LEU A 95 13.88 -1.78 15.29
N LYS A 96 14.70 -1.78 16.33
CA LYS A 96 14.79 -2.93 17.22
C LYS A 96 13.77 -2.81 18.36
N PRO A 97 13.13 -3.91 18.78
CA PRO A 97 12.38 -3.94 20.03
C PRO A 97 13.31 -3.68 21.22
N ASP A 98 12.74 -3.18 22.33
CA ASP A 98 13.49 -3.03 23.59
C ASP A 98 13.59 -4.36 24.32
N GLU A 99 12.52 -5.18 24.21
CA GLU A 99 12.47 -6.54 24.75
C GLU A 99 11.83 -7.47 23.73
N GLY A 100 12.09 -8.77 23.87
CA GLY A 100 11.57 -9.81 22.99
C GLY A 100 12.37 -9.98 21.71
N ASN A 101 11.84 -10.80 20.82
CA ASN A 101 12.52 -11.16 19.58
C ASN A 101 11.57 -11.16 18.39
N ILE A 102 12.11 -10.86 17.21
CA ILE A 102 11.39 -10.95 15.91
C ILE A 102 12.19 -11.88 15.02
N THR A 103 11.59 -13.00 14.66
CA THR A 103 12.15 -13.98 13.75
C THR A 103 11.45 -13.91 12.39
N ILE A 104 12.22 -13.74 11.33
CA ILE A 104 11.75 -13.71 9.95
C ILE A 104 12.34 -14.92 9.23
N GLY A 105 11.49 -15.72 8.61
CA GLY A 105 11.94 -16.91 7.87
C GLY A 105 12.83 -16.53 6.68
N ASP A 106 13.87 -17.31 6.42
CA ASP A 106 14.90 -17.03 5.39
C ASP A 106 14.33 -16.85 3.98
N THR A 107 13.15 -17.40 3.71
CA THR A 107 12.48 -17.28 2.41
C THR A 107 11.53 -16.10 2.32
N VAL A 108 11.33 -15.38 3.42
CA VAL A 108 10.42 -14.22 3.48
C VAL A 108 11.16 -12.98 2.99
N LYS A 109 10.62 -12.35 1.95
CA LYS A 109 11.04 -11.03 1.49
C LYS A 109 9.95 -10.03 1.81
N ILE A 110 10.27 -9.01 2.57
CA ILE A 110 9.30 -8.01 3.01
C ILE A 110 9.35 -6.81 2.05
N GLY A 111 8.23 -6.48 1.44
CA GLY A 111 8.03 -5.22 0.74
C GLY A 111 7.33 -4.22 1.66
N TYR A 112 7.86 -3.02 1.77
CA TYR A 112 7.29 -1.97 2.60
C TYR A 112 6.75 -0.81 1.77
N PHE A 113 5.47 -0.59 1.85
CA PHE A 113 4.80 0.54 1.21
C PHE A 113 4.49 1.61 2.27
N ALA A 114 5.37 2.60 2.38
CA ALA A 114 5.26 3.67 3.36
C ALA A 114 4.09 4.62 3.05
N GLN A 115 3.63 5.34 4.08
CA GLN A 115 2.64 6.41 3.93
C GLN A 115 3.24 7.65 3.25
N GLU A 116 4.50 7.95 3.54
CA GLU A 116 5.29 8.99 2.88
C GLU A 116 5.86 8.41 1.60
N ASN A 117 5.66 9.11 0.49
CA ASN A 117 6.26 8.69 -0.79
C ASN A 117 7.77 8.92 -0.72
N GLU A 118 8.54 8.03 -1.33
CA GLU A 118 9.90 8.40 -1.74
C GLU A 118 9.81 9.66 -2.61
N ASP A 119 10.76 10.58 -2.46
CA ASP A 119 10.86 11.74 -3.33
C ASP A 119 11.10 11.28 -4.77
N MET A 120 10.01 11.06 -5.49
CA MET A 120 10.02 10.74 -6.91
C MET A 120 10.22 12.04 -7.69
N THR A 121 11.39 12.62 -7.53
CA THR A 121 11.78 13.85 -8.24
C THR A 121 12.85 13.50 -9.29
N GLY A 122 12.80 14.18 -10.39
CA GLY A 122 13.81 14.07 -11.43
C GLY A 122 13.24 13.86 -12.84
N ASP A 123 14.12 14.05 -13.81
CA ASP A 123 13.82 13.97 -15.24
C ASP A 123 13.87 12.53 -15.80
N ILE A 124 13.97 11.53 -14.89
CA ILE A 124 13.92 10.12 -15.27
C ILE A 124 12.50 9.74 -15.69
N ARG A 125 12.37 8.98 -16.77
CA ARG A 125 11.07 8.50 -17.25
C ARG A 125 10.52 7.39 -16.35
N VAL A 126 9.21 7.31 -16.27
CA VAL A 126 8.48 6.26 -15.52
C VAL A 126 8.97 4.86 -15.86
N ILE A 127 9.13 4.56 -17.16
CA ILE A 127 9.59 3.24 -17.63
C ILE A 127 11.02 2.94 -17.18
N ASP A 128 11.90 3.93 -17.22
CA ASP A 128 13.30 3.75 -16.86
C ASP A 128 13.46 3.60 -15.34
N TYR A 129 12.65 4.31 -14.56
CA TYR A 129 12.57 4.15 -13.11
C TYR A 129 12.23 2.72 -12.69
N ILE A 130 11.25 2.12 -13.36
CA ILE A 130 10.84 0.73 -13.08
C ILE A 130 11.87 -0.27 -13.64
N ARG A 131 12.47 -0.04 -14.81
CA ARG A 131 13.53 -0.89 -15.34
C ARG A 131 14.76 -0.96 -14.46
N ASN A 132 15.08 0.12 -13.77
CA ASN A 132 16.18 0.13 -12.79
C ASN A 132 15.94 -0.83 -11.61
N VAL A 133 14.68 -1.17 -11.31
CA VAL A 133 14.32 -2.17 -10.29
C VAL A 133 14.39 -3.57 -10.90
N ALA A 134 13.65 -3.80 -11.98
CA ALA A 134 13.66 -5.05 -12.73
C ALA A 134 13.12 -4.82 -14.14
N GLU A 135 13.81 -5.34 -15.14
CA GLU A 135 13.34 -5.30 -16.53
C GLU A 135 12.22 -6.31 -16.78
N TYR A 136 12.30 -7.46 -16.10
CA TYR A 136 11.31 -8.54 -16.15
C TYR A 136 11.04 -9.11 -14.77
N ILE A 137 9.81 -9.51 -14.53
CA ILE A 137 9.42 -10.27 -13.34
C ILE A 137 8.70 -11.55 -13.72
N GLN A 138 8.81 -12.55 -12.86
CA GLN A 138 8.03 -13.79 -13.01
C GLN A 138 6.63 -13.57 -12.43
N THR A 139 5.61 -13.92 -13.20
CA THR A 139 4.21 -13.87 -12.78
C THR A 139 3.57 -15.25 -12.95
N THR A 140 2.39 -15.46 -12.40
CA THR A 140 1.63 -16.71 -12.58
C THR A 140 1.33 -17.02 -14.05
N LYS A 141 1.28 -16.01 -14.90
CA LYS A 141 1.02 -16.10 -16.35
C LYS A 141 2.32 -16.16 -17.19
N GLY A 142 3.48 -16.25 -16.54
CA GLY A 142 4.79 -16.23 -17.19
C GLY A 142 5.58 -14.95 -16.91
N GLN A 143 6.61 -14.70 -17.70
CA GLN A 143 7.45 -13.51 -17.57
C GLN A 143 6.71 -12.27 -18.08
N ALA A 144 6.73 -11.20 -17.30
CA ALA A 144 6.17 -9.90 -17.69
C ALA A 144 7.28 -8.84 -17.70
N SER A 145 7.29 -7.99 -18.73
CA SER A 145 8.22 -6.86 -18.82
C SER A 145 7.78 -5.69 -17.94
N ALA A 146 8.70 -4.76 -17.64
CA ALA A 146 8.41 -3.53 -16.93
C ALA A 146 7.25 -2.74 -17.60
N SER A 147 7.23 -2.66 -18.93
CA SER A 147 6.15 -1.98 -19.67
C SER A 147 4.78 -2.66 -19.47
N GLN A 148 4.73 -3.99 -19.53
CA GLN A 148 3.50 -4.75 -19.28
C GLN A 148 3.01 -4.60 -17.83
N MET A 149 3.93 -4.50 -16.88
CA MET A 149 3.57 -4.25 -15.48
C MET A 149 3.05 -2.83 -15.29
N LEU A 150 3.66 -1.84 -15.92
CA LEU A 150 3.18 -0.46 -15.92
C LEU A 150 1.75 -0.37 -16.50
N ASP A 151 1.49 -1.06 -17.60
CA ASP A 151 0.16 -1.12 -18.21
C ASP A 151 -0.90 -1.66 -17.22
N ARG A 152 -0.60 -2.75 -16.52
CA ARG A 152 -1.46 -3.32 -15.47
C ARG A 152 -1.71 -2.35 -14.32
N PHE A 153 -0.77 -1.45 -14.06
CA PHE A 153 -0.86 -0.42 -13.03
C PHE A 153 -1.40 0.91 -13.56
N LEU A 154 -2.06 0.88 -14.72
CA LEU A 154 -2.73 2.03 -15.34
C LEU A 154 -1.75 3.15 -15.75
N PHE A 155 -0.60 2.77 -16.26
CA PHE A 155 0.33 3.64 -16.95
C PHE A 155 0.34 3.28 -18.44
N PRO A 156 -0.53 3.91 -19.25
CA PRO A 156 -0.55 3.69 -20.69
C PRO A 156 0.77 4.13 -21.34
N PRO A 157 1.07 3.69 -22.57
CA PRO A 157 2.34 3.94 -23.22
C PRO A 157 2.79 5.41 -23.19
N GLU A 158 1.86 6.35 -23.36
CA GLU A 158 2.15 7.79 -23.35
C GLU A 158 2.68 8.23 -22.00
N LEU A 159 2.14 7.70 -20.90
CA LEU A 159 2.52 8.04 -19.54
C LEU A 159 3.82 7.35 -19.13
N GLN A 160 4.15 6.19 -19.72
CA GLN A 160 5.38 5.46 -19.40
C GLN A 160 6.66 6.24 -19.78
N TYR A 161 6.58 7.10 -20.77
CA TYR A 161 7.70 7.93 -21.22
C TYR A 161 7.71 9.34 -20.61
N THR A 162 6.76 9.63 -19.73
CA THR A 162 6.68 10.91 -19.00
C THR A 162 7.71 10.95 -17.88
N PRO A 163 8.38 12.09 -17.61
CA PRO A 163 9.23 12.28 -16.44
C PRO A 163 8.47 12.14 -15.13
N LEU A 164 9.13 11.66 -14.06
CA LEU A 164 8.53 11.43 -12.75
C LEU A 164 7.93 12.68 -12.13
N ASP A 165 8.56 13.83 -12.34
CA ASP A 165 8.10 15.14 -11.82
C ASP A 165 6.77 15.61 -12.43
N LYS A 166 6.35 15.05 -13.55
CA LYS A 166 5.07 15.36 -14.22
C LYS A 166 3.91 14.50 -13.72
N LEU A 167 4.18 13.48 -12.93
CA LEU A 167 3.16 12.61 -12.39
C LEU A 167 2.34 13.31 -11.30
N SER A 168 1.04 13.10 -11.31
CA SER A 168 0.18 13.45 -10.18
C SER A 168 0.53 12.63 -8.93
N GLY A 169 0.21 13.13 -7.73
CA GLY A 169 0.47 12.41 -6.48
C GLY A 169 -0.14 11.00 -6.43
N GLY A 170 -1.30 10.80 -7.07
CA GLY A 170 -1.93 9.48 -7.19
C GLY A 170 -1.16 8.53 -8.11
N GLU A 171 -0.60 9.04 -9.22
CA GLU A 171 0.26 8.27 -10.13
C GLU A 171 1.58 7.92 -9.47
N GLN A 172 2.23 8.87 -8.80
CA GLN A 172 3.45 8.61 -8.03
C GLN A 172 3.23 7.50 -7.01
N ARG A 173 2.09 7.53 -6.30
CA ARG A 173 1.77 6.51 -5.31
C ARG A 173 1.53 5.13 -5.93
N ARG A 174 0.87 5.06 -7.09
CA ARG A 174 0.72 3.79 -7.84
C ARG A 174 2.06 3.28 -8.35
N LEU A 175 2.92 4.18 -8.84
CA LEU A 175 4.26 3.83 -9.32
C LEU A 175 5.13 3.30 -8.17
N TYR A 176 5.07 3.91 -7.00
CA TYR A 176 5.77 3.43 -5.81
C TYR A 176 5.29 2.03 -5.38
N LEU A 177 3.97 1.80 -5.40
CA LEU A 177 3.43 0.47 -5.14
C LEU A 177 3.95 -0.55 -6.15
N LEU A 178 3.98 -0.21 -7.43
CA LEU A 178 4.51 -1.08 -8.47
C LEU A 178 6.00 -1.37 -8.22
N LYS A 179 6.82 -0.37 -7.88
CA LYS A 179 8.23 -0.55 -7.53
C LYS A 179 8.38 -1.58 -6.42
N VAL A 180 7.68 -1.39 -5.29
CA VAL A 180 7.73 -2.31 -4.15
C VAL A 180 7.37 -3.74 -4.56
N LEU A 181 6.36 -3.91 -5.40
CA LEU A 181 5.95 -5.24 -5.90
C LEU A 181 6.97 -5.84 -6.87
N MET A 182 7.66 -5.03 -7.67
CA MET A 182 8.69 -5.50 -8.60
C MET A 182 10.00 -5.87 -7.90
N GLU A 183 10.27 -5.37 -6.72
CA GLU A 183 11.35 -5.85 -5.83
C GLU A 183 11.10 -7.30 -5.36
N ALA A 184 9.95 -7.86 -5.75
CA ALA A 184 9.51 -9.23 -5.49
C ALA A 184 9.48 -9.61 -4.01
N PRO A 185 8.67 -8.92 -3.18
CA PRO A 185 8.39 -9.39 -1.84
C PRO A 185 7.72 -10.77 -1.92
N LYS A 186 8.08 -11.63 -0.99
CA LYS A 186 7.61 -13.02 -0.94
C LYS A 186 7.10 -13.35 0.44
#